data_71220abeaddcf25b49ccb0ea3ae54fb8
#
_entry.id   71220abeaddcf25b49ccb0ea3ae54fb8
#
_cell.length_a   1.000
_cell.length_b   1.000
_cell.length_c   1.000
_cell.angle_alpha   90.00
_cell.angle_beta   90.00
_cell.angle_gamma   90.00
#
_symmetry.space_group_name_H-M   'P 1'
#
loop_
_entity.id
_entity.type
_entity.pdbx_description
1 polymer ?
#
loop_
_entity_poly.entity_id
_entity_poly.type
_entity_poly.pdbx_seq_one_letter_code
_entity_poly.pdbx_strand_id
1 'polypeptide(L)'
;MTDPPARDFPSLLSRLAQHGQRAALSFYRGKALEGRLSYEELAARVEALAGGLHGEFGVRAGDRVAILAPNRMEVPVLALALLRLGAVVVPLNPGSAAEDWTYVVGHSGASGLCVTRELDVRVPRAARPPFTLHLEDAFAIAGQAPRVPGPLEEQMAVVLYTSGTTGDPKGVALRQRNLLANAWSMARNFRLHATTQLSVLPLYHAHAFGFGLMTALATCGHLVFTERLEPFSWAQVIRAESVEVSSVVPSLLPMLLAAGVTREKVPTLRYLMVSSAPLPLELARDFEARARIPLIQGWGLSEYTNFACCVSPDEPAAERARLMFDWEVPSIGPALEGTAVRVVDGNGAPVEEGAGGELLVRGHSTMLGYYRDPENTARAFAADGWLRSGDEGFFRQHRGRPVYFVTGRLKEIIIRDADKYSPLRLERRLVDALPELSGRLVVLGFPHREHGEEVGAYLELSSLDEALRVRLSAAIESMPVAERPKVLLYGVHPIPRTHTGKIQRRRMQPWFATFIAHRGRTVIDEVPADRPVSW
;
A
#
# COMPACT_ATOMS: atom_id res chain seq x y z
N MET A 1 -4.61 -2.77 27.02
CA MET A 1 -5.52 -3.69 26.27
C MET A 1 -5.48 -5.01 27.02
N THR A 2 -6.53 -5.27 27.79
CA THR A 2 -6.61 -6.44 28.70
C THR A 2 -7.39 -7.61 28.09
N ASP A 3 -8.22 -7.37 27.07
CA ASP A 3 -9.01 -8.43 26.46
C ASP A 3 -8.24 -9.15 25.36
N PRO A 4 -8.37 -10.48 25.26
CA PRO A 4 -7.78 -11.23 24.17
C PRO A 4 -8.34 -10.76 22.81
N PRO A 5 -7.56 -10.79 21.74
CA PRO A 5 -8.03 -10.39 20.42
C PRO A 5 -9.22 -11.25 19.98
N ALA A 6 -10.18 -10.65 19.26
CA ALA A 6 -11.21 -11.42 18.58
C ALA A 6 -10.55 -12.38 17.57
N ARG A 7 -11.04 -13.60 17.48
CA ARG A 7 -10.48 -14.61 16.57
C ARG A 7 -11.13 -14.60 15.19
N ASP A 8 -12.40 -14.15 15.13
CA ASP A 8 -13.19 -14.03 13.91
C ASP A 8 -14.08 -12.79 13.92
N PHE A 9 -14.70 -12.47 12.80
CA PHE A 9 -15.54 -11.28 12.67
C PHE A 9 -16.85 -11.34 13.46
N PRO A 10 -17.57 -12.47 13.59
CA PRO A 10 -18.72 -12.53 14.49
C PRO A 10 -18.36 -12.18 15.93
N SER A 11 -17.25 -12.67 16.45
CA SER A 11 -16.76 -12.33 17.80
C SER A 11 -16.37 -10.85 17.90
N LEU A 12 -15.73 -10.29 16.87
CA LEU A 12 -15.40 -8.87 16.81
C LEU A 12 -16.68 -8.02 16.86
N LEU A 13 -17.66 -8.28 16.01
CA LEU A 13 -18.91 -7.52 15.93
C LEU A 13 -19.70 -7.56 17.24
N SER A 14 -19.76 -8.72 17.89
CA SER A 14 -20.41 -8.85 19.20
C SER A 14 -19.76 -7.96 20.27
N ARG A 15 -18.43 -7.79 20.21
CA ARG A 15 -17.70 -6.88 21.11
C ARG A 15 -17.95 -5.42 20.75
N LEU A 16 -17.92 -5.09 19.44
CA LEU A 16 -18.14 -3.73 18.96
C LEU A 16 -19.51 -3.18 19.39
N ALA A 17 -20.55 -4.00 19.33
CA ALA A 17 -21.90 -3.62 19.76
C ALA A 17 -21.96 -3.13 21.22
N GLN A 18 -21.05 -3.60 22.09
CA GLN A 18 -20.99 -3.19 23.51
C GLN A 18 -20.53 -1.74 23.71
N HIS A 19 -19.96 -1.11 22.67
CA HIS A 19 -19.50 0.28 22.75
C HIS A 19 -20.60 1.32 22.47
N GLY A 20 -21.83 0.88 22.17
CA GLY A 20 -23.04 1.69 22.10
C GLY A 20 -22.91 2.88 21.15
N GLN A 21 -23.21 4.08 21.68
CA GLN A 21 -23.27 5.33 20.91
C GLN A 21 -21.90 5.96 20.56
N ARG A 22 -20.79 5.33 20.92
CA ARG A 22 -19.48 5.84 20.50
C ARG A 22 -19.34 5.80 18.98
N ALA A 23 -18.78 6.87 18.40
CA ALA A 23 -18.54 6.92 16.96
C ALA A 23 -17.61 5.78 16.51
N ALA A 24 -18.03 5.03 15.50
CA ALA A 24 -17.27 3.97 14.86
C ALA A 24 -16.71 4.42 13.50
N LEU A 25 -17.59 4.96 12.66
CA LEU A 25 -17.25 5.39 11.29
C LEU A 25 -17.79 6.80 11.03
N SER A 26 -16.99 7.65 10.37
CA SER A 26 -17.41 8.93 9.79
C SER A 26 -16.88 9.04 8.37
N PHE A 27 -17.74 9.31 7.41
CA PHE A 27 -17.39 9.49 6.02
C PHE A 27 -17.50 10.94 5.59
N TYR A 28 -16.43 11.43 4.95
CA TYR A 28 -16.34 12.81 4.46
C TYR A 28 -16.16 12.86 2.94
N ARG A 29 -16.85 13.83 2.32
CA ARG A 29 -16.56 14.26 0.95
C ARG A 29 -16.05 15.70 1.02
N GLY A 30 -14.77 15.88 0.70
CA GLY A 30 -14.09 17.13 1.00
C GLY A 30 -14.14 17.45 2.49
N LYS A 31 -14.78 18.57 2.85
CA LYS A 31 -15.01 19.00 4.23
C LYS A 31 -16.40 18.66 4.78
N ALA A 32 -17.29 18.12 3.95
CA ALA A 32 -18.65 17.80 4.34
C ALA A 32 -18.74 16.40 4.96
N LEU A 33 -19.33 16.31 6.15
CA LEU A 33 -19.68 15.03 6.76
C LEU A 33 -20.92 14.48 6.05
N GLU A 34 -20.75 13.39 5.29
CA GLU A 34 -21.83 12.71 4.55
C GLU A 34 -22.57 11.69 5.41
N GLY A 35 -21.89 11.13 6.40
CA GLY A 35 -22.50 10.15 7.30
C GLY A 35 -21.62 9.80 8.48
N ARG A 36 -22.29 9.38 9.55
CA ARG A 36 -21.65 8.87 10.78
C ARG A 36 -22.44 7.66 11.29
N LEU A 37 -21.73 6.66 11.77
CA LEU A 37 -22.29 5.51 12.46
C LEU A 37 -21.64 5.35 13.83
N SER A 38 -22.47 5.16 14.85
CA SER A 38 -22.01 4.64 16.15
C SER A 38 -21.68 3.15 16.04
N TYR A 39 -21.06 2.58 17.06
CA TYR A 39 -20.80 1.14 17.11
C TYR A 39 -22.09 0.31 17.15
N GLU A 40 -23.11 0.78 17.84
CA GLU A 40 -24.44 0.14 17.87
C GLU A 40 -25.09 0.15 16.49
N GLU A 41 -25.11 1.31 15.81
CA GLU A 41 -25.65 1.44 14.46
C GLU A 41 -24.86 0.63 13.43
N LEU A 42 -23.51 0.61 13.54
CA LEU A 42 -22.66 -0.20 12.69
C LEU A 42 -22.98 -1.69 12.84
N ALA A 43 -23.03 -2.19 14.08
CA ALA A 43 -23.35 -3.59 14.34
C ALA A 43 -24.75 -3.97 13.82
N ALA A 44 -25.75 -3.13 14.07
CA ALA A 44 -27.12 -3.34 13.60
C ALA A 44 -27.20 -3.37 12.06
N ARG A 45 -26.54 -2.42 11.37
CA ARG A 45 -26.52 -2.38 9.91
C ARG A 45 -25.78 -3.56 9.30
N VAL A 46 -24.67 -3.99 9.90
CA VAL A 46 -23.90 -5.17 9.46
C VAL A 46 -24.76 -6.43 9.57
N GLU A 47 -25.44 -6.64 10.70
CA GLU A 47 -26.33 -7.81 10.89
C GLU A 47 -27.51 -7.78 9.92
N ALA A 48 -28.17 -6.63 9.76
CA ALA A 48 -29.30 -6.47 8.84
C ALA A 48 -28.89 -6.75 7.38
N LEU A 49 -27.79 -6.14 6.94
CA LEU A 49 -27.27 -6.33 5.58
C LEU A 49 -26.79 -7.76 5.35
N ALA A 50 -26.14 -8.39 6.34
CA ALA A 50 -25.76 -9.80 6.26
C ALA A 50 -26.99 -10.70 6.09
N GLY A 51 -28.06 -10.43 6.83
CA GLY A 51 -29.33 -11.14 6.70
C GLY A 51 -29.96 -10.98 5.32
N GLY A 52 -29.99 -9.77 4.79
CA GLY A 52 -30.51 -9.47 3.46
C GLY A 52 -29.67 -10.11 2.34
N LEU A 53 -28.34 -10.01 2.41
CA LEU A 53 -27.44 -10.68 1.45
C LEU A 53 -27.68 -12.21 1.43
N HIS A 54 -27.89 -12.80 2.59
CA HIS A 54 -28.22 -14.21 2.69
C HIS A 54 -29.62 -14.53 2.15
N GLY A 55 -30.64 -13.79 2.55
CA GLY A 55 -32.04 -14.06 2.24
C GLY A 55 -32.42 -13.73 0.80
N GLU A 56 -32.00 -12.58 0.28
CA GLU A 56 -32.39 -12.11 -1.05
C GLU A 56 -31.46 -12.60 -2.15
N PHE A 57 -30.13 -12.64 -1.87
CA PHE A 57 -29.11 -12.97 -2.88
C PHE A 57 -28.49 -14.36 -2.65
N GLY A 58 -28.86 -15.07 -1.61
CA GLY A 58 -28.39 -16.43 -1.34
C GLY A 58 -26.91 -16.51 -0.93
N VAL A 59 -26.29 -15.41 -0.49
CA VAL A 59 -24.86 -15.38 -0.11
C VAL A 59 -24.60 -16.30 1.09
N ARG A 60 -23.58 -17.14 0.98
CA ARG A 60 -23.19 -18.13 1.99
C ARG A 60 -21.70 -18.04 2.31
N ALA A 61 -21.30 -18.72 3.36
CA ALA A 61 -19.88 -18.87 3.72
C ALA A 61 -19.09 -19.47 2.53
N GLY A 62 -17.93 -18.86 2.24
CA GLY A 62 -17.06 -19.22 1.13
C GLY A 62 -17.44 -18.59 -0.22
N ASP A 63 -18.60 -17.97 -0.38
CA ASP A 63 -18.93 -17.22 -1.59
C ASP A 63 -18.04 -15.99 -1.73
N ARG A 64 -17.60 -15.67 -2.95
CA ARG A 64 -16.83 -14.48 -3.26
C ARG A 64 -17.76 -13.41 -3.79
N VAL A 65 -17.69 -12.22 -3.17
CA VAL A 65 -18.48 -11.06 -3.60
C VAL A 65 -17.53 -9.91 -3.93
N ALA A 66 -17.61 -9.46 -5.17
CA ALA A 66 -16.81 -8.34 -5.65
C ALA A 66 -17.41 -7.00 -5.19
N ILE A 67 -16.56 -6.05 -4.79
CA ILE A 67 -16.97 -4.69 -4.43
C ILE A 67 -16.23 -3.71 -5.36
N LEU A 68 -16.97 -3.02 -6.22
CA LEU A 68 -16.47 -2.04 -7.17
C LEU A 68 -17.01 -0.66 -6.82
N ALA A 69 -16.27 0.07 -6.00
CA ALA A 69 -16.68 1.40 -5.55
C ALA A 69 -15.48 2.24 -5.05
N PRO A 70 -15.57 3.57 -5.15
CA PRO A 70 -14.71 4.46 -4.35
C PRO A 70 -15.04 4.32 -2.86
N ASN A 71 -14.27 4.99 -2.00
CA ASN A 71 -14.63 5.07 -0.58
C ASN A 71 -15.99 5.73 -0.41
N ARG A 72 -16.89 5.05 0.33
CA ARG A 72 -18.20 5.53 0.75
C ARG A 72 -18.69 4.71 1.95
N MET A 73 -19.70 5.21 2.67
CA MET A 73 -20.13 4.61 3.94
C MET A 73 -20.56 3.14 3.81
N GLU A 74 -21.15 2.77 2.69
CA GLU A 74 -21.64 1.42 2.43
C GLU A 74 -20.53 0.38 2.30
N VAL A 75 -19.34 0.78 1.82
CA VAL A 75 -18.23 -0.15 1.54
C VAL A 75 -17.73 -0.88 2.79
N PRO A 76 -17.36 -0.22 3.89
CA PRO A 76 -16.93 -0.93 5.10
C PRO A 76 -18.06 -1.74 5.73
N VAL A 77 -19.31 -1.26 5.71
CA VAL A 77 -20.46 -2.00 6.25
C VAL A 77 -20.71 -3.28 5.46
N LEU A 78 -20.67 -3.20 4.13
CA LEU A 78 -20.82 -4.35 3.24
C LEU A 78 -19.68 -5.36 3.42
N ALA A 79 -18.43 -4.89 3.49
CA ALA A 79 -17.30 -5.77 3.73
C ALA A 79 -17.45 -6.54 5.06
N LEU A 80 -17.88 -5.85 6.13
CA LEU A 80 -18.13 -6.48 7.43
C LEU A 80 -19.32 -7.45 7.38
N ALA A 81 -20.39 -7.14 6.65
CA ALA A 81 -21.54 -8.04 6.47
C ALA A 81 -21.14 -9.34 5.75
N LEU A 82 -20.32 -9.26 4.72
CA LEU A 82 -19.75 -10.42 4.03
C LEU A 82 -18.87 -11.26 4.96
N LEU A 83 -17.96 -10.61 5.68
CA LEU A 83 -17.09 -11.28 6.66
C LEU A 83 -17.88 -11.93 7.80
N ARG A 84 -18.98 -11.32 8.22
CA ARG A 84 -19.92 -11.87 9.21
C ARG A 84 -20.59 -13.15 8.73
N LEU A 85 -20.88 -13.24 7.42
CA LEU A 85 -21.42 -14.45 6.77
C LEU A 85 -20.35 -15.52 6.50
N GLY A 86 -19.07 -15.22 6.71
CA GLY A 86 -17.98 -16.09 6.27
C GLY A 86 -17.78 -16.05 4.75
N ALA A 87 -18.39 -15.11 4.05
CA ALA A 87 -18.14 -14.85 2.64
C ALA A 87 -16.82 -14.10 2.45
N VAL A 88 -16.32 -14.13 1.22
CA VAL A 88 -15.02 -13.60 0.84
C VAL A 88 -15.18 -12.28 0.10
N VAL A 89 -14.56 -11.24 0.60
CA VAL A 89 -14.53 -9.91 -0.03
C VAL A 89 -13.51 -9.90 -1.16
N VAL A 90 -13.92 -9.45 -2.34
CA VAL A 90 -13.04 -9.23 -3.50
C VAL A 90 -13.10 -7.75 -3.89
N PRO A 91 -12.26 -6.91 -3.30
CA PRO A 91 -12.29 -5.47 -3.60
C PRO A 91 -11.67 -5.20 -4.97
N LEU A 92 -12.36 -4.39 -5.77
CA LEU A 92 -11.94 -3.96 -7.10
C LEU A 92 -11.53 -2.49 -7.08
N ASN A 93 -10.52 -2.15 -7.86
CA ASN A 93 -10.12 -0.77 -8.06
C ASN A 93 -11.01 -0.08 -9.10
N PRO A 94 -11.78 0.98 -8.75
CA PRO A 94 -12.63 1.71 -9.70
C PRO A 94 -11.87 2.40 -10.83
N GLY A 95 -10.57 2.65 -10.62
CA GLY A 95 -9.68 3.27 -11.61
C GLY A 95 -9.02 2.29 -12.57
N SER A 96 -9.20 0.96 -12.39
CA SER A 96 -8.67 -0.03 -13.32
C SER A 96 -9.45 -0.06 -14.63
N ALA A 97 -8.84 -0.68 -15.64
CA ALA A 97 -9.50 -0.96 -16.90
C ALA A 97 -10.64 -1.99 -16.75
N ALA A 98 -11.59 -1.96 -17.65
CA ALA A 98 -12.75 -2.87 -17.63
C ALA A 98 -12.34 -4.35 -17.82
N GLU A 99 -11.25 -4.57 -18.53
CA GLU A 99 -10.61 -5.88 -18.73
C GLU A 99 -10.11 -6.45 -17.40
N ASP A 100 -9.50 -5.62 -16.55
CA ASP A 100 -9.05 -6.02 -15.20
C ASP A 100 -10.25 -6.47 -14.34
N TRP A 101 -11.36 -5.73 -14.38
CA TRP A 101 -12.57 -6.13 -13.66
C TRP A 101 -13.11 -7.46 -14.18
N THR A 102 -13.13 -7.64 -15.51
CA THR A 102 -13.57 -8.88 -16.14
C THR A 102 -12.70 -10.06 -15.70
N TYR A 103 -11.39 -9.86 -15.74
CA TYR A 103 -10.45 -10.87 -15.27
C TYR A 103 -10.66 -11.21 -13.80
N VAL A 104 -10.70 -10.21 -12.91
CA VAL A 104 -10.80 -10.45 -11.47
C VAL A 104 -12.11 -11.12 -11.08
N VAL A 105 -13.25 -10.69 -11.64
CA VAL A 105 -14.55 -11.32 -11.38
C VAL A 105 -14.57 -12.75 -11.88
N GLY A 106 -14.08 -13.02 -13.10
CA GLY A 106 -14.00 -14.36 -13.67
C GLY A 106 -13.03 -15.27 -12.89
N HIS A 107 -11.80 -14.81 -12.63
CA HIS A 107 -10.79 -15.58 -11.92
C HIS A 107 -11.19 -15.88 -10.47
N SER A 108 -11.73 -14.91 -9.75
CA SER A 108 -12.24 -15.13 -8.39
C SER A 108 -13.45 -16.05 -8.37
N GLY A 109 -14.19 -16.18 -9.47
CA GLY A 109 -15.48 -16.85 -9.54
C GLY A 109 -16.47 -16.18 -8.61
N ALA A 110 -16.53 -14.84 -8.62
CA ALA A 110 -17.44 -14.10 -7.78
C ALA A 110 -18.90 -14.45 -8.09
N SER A 111 -19.69 -14.72 -7.06
CA SER A 111 -21.13 -14.98 -7.17
C SER A 111 -21.96 -13.70 -7.17
N GLY A 112 -21.37 -12.56 -6.75
CA GLY A 112 -22.01 -11.26 -6.68
C GLY A 112 -21.07 -10.10 -6.96
N LEU A 113 -21.66 -9.01 -7.45
CA LEU A 113 -21.00 -7.72 -7.65
C LEU A 113 -21.78 -6.62 -6.92
N CYS A 114 -21.15 -5.97 -5.98
CA CYS A 114 -21.68 -4.77 -5.34
C CYS A 114 -20.99 -3.55 -5.97
N VAL A 115 -21.75 -2.66 -6.60
CA VAL A 115 -21.23 -1.60 -7.44
C VAL A 115 -22.04 -0.32 -7.29
N THR A 116 -21.45 0.86 -7.47
CA THR A 116 -22.22 2.11 -7.57
C THR A 116 -22.95 2.20 -8.92
N ARG A 117 -24.13 2.84 -8.97
CA ARG A 117 -24.86 3.04 -10.22
C ARG A 117 -23.99 3.73 -11.29
N GLU A 118 -23.15 4.67 -10.88
CA GLU A 118 -22.23 5.39 -11.79
C GLU A 118 -21.22 4.44 -12.46
N LEU A 119 -20.64 3.49 -11.70
CA LEU A 119 -19.66 2.54 -12.25
C LEU A 119 -20.33 1.38 -12.99
N ASP A 120 -21.54 1.03 -12.62
CA ASP A 120 -22.27 -0.11 -13.21
C ASP A 120 -22.41 0.01 -14.73
N VAL A 121 -22.60 1.22 -15.25
CA VAL A 121 -22.70 1.46 -16.71
C VAL A 121 -21.41 1.14 -17.47
N ARG A 122 -20.28 1.08 -16.76
CA ARG A 122 -18.95 0.75 -17.30
C ARG A 122 -18.60 -0.72 -17.17
N VAL A 123 -19.38 -1.50 -16.40
CA VAL A 123 -19.09 -2.91 -16.15
C VAL A 123 -19.43 -3.75 -17.39
N PRO A 124 -18.45 -4.43 -18.02
CA PRO A 124 -18.72 -5.30 -19.15
C PRO A 124 -19.67 -6.44 -18.80
N ARG A 125 -20.45 -6.90 -19.79
CA ARG A 125 -21.36 -8.06 -19.57
C ARG A 125 -20.61 -9.29 -19.07
N ALA A 126 -19.38 -9.50 -19.52
CA ALA A 126 -18.53 -10.62 -19.11
C ALA A 126 -18.05 -10.51 -17.64
N ALA A 127 -18.10 -9.34 -17.04
CA ALA A 127 -17.76 -9.09 -15.64
C ALA A 127 -18.99 -9.11 -14.71
N ARG A 128 -20.16 -9.60 -15.19
CA ARG A 128 -21.40 -9.66 -14.39
C ARG A 128 -21.59 -11.06 -13.80
N PRO A 129 -21.50 -11.19 -12.48
CA PRO A 129 -21.82 -12.44 -11.78
C PRO A 129 -23.36 -12.64 -11.69
N PRO A 130 -23.83 -13.77 -11.10
CA PRO A 130 -25.25 -14.08 -10.95
C PRO A 130 -26.12 -12.99 -10.36
N PHE A 131 -25.60 -12.20 -9.38
CA PHE A 131 -26.33 -11.05 -8.88
C PHE A 131 -25.50 -9.77 -8.90
N THR A 132 -26.18 -8.63 -9.01
CA THR A 132 -25.61 -7.30 -8.85
C THR A 132 -26.42 -6.52 -7.82
N LEU A 133 -25.74 -5.91 -6.86
CA LEU A 133 -26.32 -5.02 -5.85
C LEU A 133 -25.77 -3.61 -6.04
N HIS A 134 -26.64 -2.62 -6.23
CA HIS A 134 -26.21 -1.24 -6.19
C HIS A 134 -25.96 -0.79 -4.75
N LEU A 135 -24.81 -0.21 -4.49
CA LEU A 135 -24.43 0.22 -3.14
C LEU A 135 -25.38 1.26 -2.55
N GLU A 136 -26.00 2.08 -3.41
CA GLU A 136 -27.01 3.05 -3.02
C GLU A 136 -28.24 2.40 -2.38
N ASP A 137 -28.50 1.13 -2.66
CA ASP A 137 -29.63 0.36 -2.12
C ASP A 137 -29.21 -0.52 -0.94
N ALA A 138 -27.90 -0.64 -0.65
CA ALA A 138 -27.40 -1.59 0.34
C ALA A 138 -28.02 -1.42 1.74
N PHE A 139 -28.28 -0.17 2.14
CA PHE A 139 -28.87 0.12 3.47
C PHE A 139 -30.40 -0.07 3.54
N ALA A 140 -31.06 -0.27 2.40
CA ALA A 140 -32.47 -0.65 2.35
C ALA A 140 -32.67 -2.17 2.47
N ILE A 141 -31.64 -2.95 2.24
CA ILE A 141 -31.67 -4.40 2.32
C ILE A 141 -31.51 -4.81 3.79
N ALA A 142 -32.43 -5.63 4.27
CA ALA A 142 -32.40 -6.09 5.65
C ALA A 142 -32.98 -7.52 5.77
N GLY A 143 -32.43 -8.26 6.70
CA GLY A 143 -32.89 -9.61 7.00
C GLY A 143 -32.30 -10.14 8.30
N GLN A 144 -32.65 -11.35 8.66
CA GLN A 144 -32.05 -12.03 9.81
C GLN A 144 -30.80 -12.76 9.37
N ALA A 145 -29.63 -12.37 9.88
CA ALA A 145 -28.39 -13.05 9.57
C ALA A 145 -28.38 -14.49 10.12
N PRO A 146 -27.98 -15.48 9.31
CA PRO A 146 -27.91 -16.85 9.78
C PRO A 146 -26.75 -17.02 10.76
N ARG A 147 -26.89 -18.02 11.63
CA ARG A 147 -25.73 -18.51 12.39
C ARG A 147 -24.80 -19.27 11.43
N VAL A 148 -23.58 -18.77 11.29
CA VAL A 148 -22.55 -19.47 10.50
C VAL A 148 -21.87 -20.50 11.38
N PRO A 149 -21.90 -21.80 11.03
CA PRO A 149 -21.31 -22.85 11.85
C PRO A 149 -19.78 -22.89 11.72
N GLY A 150 -19.12 -23.27 12.81
CA GLY A 150 -17.68 -23.56 12.85
C GLY A 150 -16.79 -22.33 13.13
N PRO A 151 -15.50 -22.58 13.33
CA PRO A 151 -14.53 -21.49 13.51
C PRO A 151 -14.29 -20.78 12.18
N LEU A 152 -14.62 -19.50 12.10
CA LEU A 152 -14.40 -18.68 10.91
C LEU A 152 -12.96 -18.16 10.80
N GLU A 153 -12.17 -18.26 11.85
CA GLU A 153 -10.80 -17.74 11.91
C GLU A 153 -9.89 -18.28 10.80
N GLU A 154 -10.07 -19.56 10.41
CA GLU A 154 -9.29 -20.20 9.34
C GLU A 154 -9.91 -20.02 7.94
N GLN A 155 -11.13 -19.49 7.85
CA GLN A 155 -11.79 -19.28 6.57
C GLN A 155 -11.16 -18.09 5.83
N MET A 156 -11.13 -18.21 4.50
CA MET A 156 -10.73 -17.11 3.63
C MET A 156 -11.70 -15.93 3.81
N ALA A 157 -11.15 -14.76 4.00
CA ALA A 157 -11.89 -13.53 4.28
C ALA A 157 -11.85 -12.55 3.11
N VAL A 158 -10.68 -12.43 2.48
CA VAL A 158 -10.44 -11.44 1.42
C VAL A 158 -9.53 -12.05 0.36
N VAL A 159 -9.77 -11.74 -0.90
CA VAL A 159 -8.82 -11.94 -2.00
C VAL A 159 -8.45 -10.58 -2.56
N LEU A 160 -7.23 -10.12 -2.23
CA LEU A 160 -6.70 -8.85 -2.72
C LEU A 160 -5.92 -9.08 -4.02
N TYR A 161 -6.38 -8.49 -5.12
CA TYR A 161 -5.66 -8.58 -6.38
C TYR A 161 -4.56 -7.52 -6.45
N THR A 162 -3.33 -8.01 -6.70
CA THR A 162 -2.16 -7.16 -6.86
C THR A 162 -1.76 -7.11 -8.31
N SER A 163 -1.44 -5.93 -8.84
CA SER A 163 -0.87 -5.79 -10.18
C SER A 163 0.50 -6.45 -10.20
N GLY A 164 0.58 -7.63 -10.79
CA GLY A 164 1.85 -8.27 -11.08
C GLY A 164 2.68 -7.42 -12.05
N THR A 165 3.99 -7.38 -11.87
CA THR A 165 4.88 -6.67 -12.82
C THR A 165 5.04 -7.41 -14.16
N THR A 166 4.47 -8.61 -14.30
CA THR A 166 4.79 -9.55 -15.40
C THR A 166 3.59 -10.35 -15.93
N GLY A 167 2.35 -9.91 -15.74
CA GLY A 167 1.19 -10.67 -16.21
C GLY A 167 -0.10 -10.28 -15.50
N ASP A 168 -1.08 -11.16 -15.56
CA ASP A 168 -2.38 -10.97 -14.93
C ASP A 168 -2.28 -10.71 -13.41
N PRO A 169 -3.21 -9.92 -12.83
CA PRO A 169 -3.25 -9.66 -11.40
C PRO A 169 -3.37 -10.96 -10.58
N LYS A 170 -2.55 -11.08 -9.53
CA LYS A 170 -2.58 -12.22 -8.62
C LYS A 170 -3.49 -11.96 -7.43
N GLY A 171 -4.36 -12.91 -7.12
CA GLY A 171 -5.27 -12.81 -5.98
C GLY A 171 -4.61 -13.31 -4.68
N VAL A 172 -4.25 -12.43 -3.79
CA VAL A 172 -3.71 -12.78 -2.46
C VAL A 172 -4.86 -13.22 -1.55
N ALA A 173 -4.86 -14.48 -1.13
CA ALA A 173 -5.90 -15.04 -0.27
C ALA A 173 -5.54 -14.91 1.21
N LEU A 174 -6.38 -14.20 1.98
CA LEU A 174 -6.19 -13.94 3.40
C LEU A 174 -7.33 -14.54 4.23
N ARG A 175 -6.98 -15.10 5.41
CA ARG A 175 -7.96 -15.61 6.40
C ARG A 175 -8.47 -14.49 7.30
N GLN A 176 -9.60 -14.75 7.97
CA GLN A 176 -10.11 -13.85 9.02
C GLN A 176 -9.03 -13.59 10.10
N ARG A 177 -8.36 -14.63 10.58
CA ARG A 177 -7.29 -14.48 11.58
C ARG A 177 -6.11 -13.63 11.10
N ASN A 178 -5.76 -13.67 9.80
CA ASN A 178 -4.66 -12.86 9.29
C ASN A 178 -4.96 -11.36 9.45
N LEU A 179 -6.19 -10.95 9.10
CA LEU A 179 -6.65 -9.56 9.21
C LEU A 179 -6.64 -9.09 10.67
N LEU A 180 -7.22 -9.90 11.57
CA LEU A 180 -7.36 -9.53 12.98
C LEU A 180 -6.02 -9.55 13.73
N ALA A 181 -5.18 -10.56 13.50
CA ALA A 181 -3.87 -10.64 14.12
C ALA A 181 -2.96 -9.49 13.66
N ASN A 182 -2.97 -9.14 12.37
CA ASN A 182 -2.21 -8.01 11.87
C ASN A 182 -2.70 -6.69 12.46
N ALA A 183 -4.03 -6.48 12.51
CA ALA A 183 -4.62 -5.30 13.12
C ALA A 183 -4.20 -5.15 14.60
N TRP A 184 -4.17 -6.23 15.37
CA TRP A 184 -3.69 -6.23 16.76
C TRP A 184 -2.21 -5.88 16.88
N SER A 185 -1.35 -6.47 16.05
CA SER A 185 0.08 -6.17 16.06
C SER A 185 0.35 -4.70 15.76
N MET A 186 -0.36 -4.16 14.76
CA MET A 186 -0.30 -2.72 14.44
C MET A 186 -0.83 -1.86 15.60
N ALA A 187 -1.99 -2.22 16.15
CA ALA A 187 -2.59 -1.48 17.25
C ALA A 187 -1.65 -1.36 18.46
N ARG A 188 -0.94 -2.43 18.79
CA ARG A 188 0.04 -2.43 19.89
C ARG A 188 1.27 -1.58 19.56
N ASN A 189 1.84 -1.74 18.35
CA ASN A 189 3.01 -0.97 17.94
C ASN A 189 2.72 0.54 17.90
N PHE A 190 1.54 0.93 17.40
CA PHE A 190 1.16 2.33 17.22
C PHE A 190 0.41 2.94 18.41
N ARG A 191 0.24 2.19 19.51
CA ARG A 191 -0.51 2.62 20.69
C ARG A 191 -1.91 3.13 20.34
N LEU A 192 -2.59 2.39 19.48
CA LEU A 192 -3.97 2.69 19.10
C LEU A 192 -4.92 2.06 20.14
N HIS A 193 -5.61 2.88 20.85
CA HIS A 193 -6.65 2.44 21.79
C HIS A 193 -7.76 3.49 21.81
N ALA A 194 -8.91 3.14 21.27
CA ALA A 194 -10.02 4.07 21.08
C ALA A 194 -9.63 5.36 20.32
N THR A 195 -8.56 5.28 19.50
CA THR A 195 -7.95 6.40 18.79
C THR A 195 -8.79 6.82 17.60
N THR A 196 -8.92 8.11 17.35
CA THR A 196 -9.52 8.64 16.12
C THR A 196 -8.48 8.64 15.01
N GLN A 197 -8.74 7.88 13.95
CA GLN A 197 -7.85 7.70 12.80
C GLN A 197 -8.48 8.29 11.54
N LEU A 198 -7.69 8.98 10.71
CA LEU A 198 -8.12 9.44 9.38
C LEU A 198 -7.45 8.61 8.30
N SER A 199 -8.26 7.94 7.48
CA SER A 199 -7.81 7.26 6.25
C SER A 199 -8.27 8.04 5.02
N VAL A 200 -7.31 8.49 4.21
CA VAL A 200 -7.55 9.14 2.91
C VAL A 200 -7.25 8.19 1.74
N LEU A 201 -6.84 6.97 2.06
CA LEU A 201 -6.47 5.95 1.10
C LEU A 201 -7.67 5.07 0.75
N PRO A 202 -7.69 4.50 -0.47
CA PRO A 202 -8.80 3.66 -0.91
C PRO A 202 -8.90 2.35 -0.10
N LEU A 203 -10.11 2.02 0.37
CA LEU A 203 -10.40 0.81 1.15
C LEU A 203 -10.22 -0.50 0.35
N TYR A 204 -10.14 -0.44 -0.97
CA TYR A 204 -9.81 -1.61 -1.79
C TYR A 204 -8.31 -1.98 -1.77
N HIS A 205 -7.46 -1.20 -1.10
CA HIS A 205 -6.06 -1.54 -0.87
C HIS A 205 -5.80 -2.05 0.54
N ALA A 206 -4.85 -2.99 0.66
CA ALA A 206 -4.44 -3.58 1.94
C ALA A 206 -4.11 -2.53 3.01
N HIS A 207 -3.47 -1.41 2.66
CA HIS A 207 -3.10 -0.36 3.61
C HIS A 207 -4.33 0.25 4.30
N ALA A 208 -5.29 0.78 3.55
CA ALA A 208 -6.47 1.40 4.15
C ALA A 208 -7.41 0.36 4.78
N PHE A 209 -7.56 -0.80 4.17
CA PHE A 209 -8.37 -1.88 4.73
C PHE A 209 -7.78 -2.41 6.04
N GLY A 210 -6.47 -2.69 6.08
CA GLY A 210 -5.79 -3.22 7.25
C GLY A 210 -5.53 -2.14 8.32
N PHE A 211 -4.69 -1.14 8.02
CA PHE A 211 -4.31 -0.11 8.98
C PHE A 211 -5.46 0.86 9.30
N GLY A 212 -6.28 1.23 8.32
CA GLY A 212 -7.44 2.10 8.55
C GLY A 212 -8.57 1.34 9.25
N LEU A 213 -9.31 0.51 8.48
CA LEU A 213 -10.55 -0.11 8.96
C LEU A 213 -10.31 -1.16 10.04
N MET A 214 -9.42 -2.13 9.79
CA MET A 214 -9.27 -3.26 10.72
C MET A 214 -8.67 -2.84 12.07
N THR A 215 -7.67 -1.92 12.10
CA THR A 215 -7.12 -1.46 13.38
C THR A 215 -8.11 -0.61 14.16
N ALA A 216 -8.87 0.27 13.51
CA ALA A 216 -9.90 1.06 14.19
C ALA A 216 -10.91 0.16 14.87
N LEU A 217 -11.42 -0.85 14.16
CA LEU A 217 -12.39 -1.81 14.72
C LEU A 217 -11.78 -2.67 15.83
N ALA A 218 -10.57 -3.22 15.62
CA ALA A 218 -9.91 -4.05 16.62
C ALA A 218 -9.64 -3.32 17.95
N THR A 219 -9.47 -2.00 17.89
CA THR A 219 -9.17 -1.15 19.07
C THR A 219 -10.36 -0.35 19.59
N CYS A 220 -11.54 -0.57 19.01
CA CYS A 220 -12.73 0.24 19.29
C CYS A 220 -12.45 1.74 19.12
N GLY A 221 -11.65 2.09 18.12
CA GLY A 221 -11.33 3.44 17.71
C GLY A 221 -12.41 4.05 16.82
N HIS A 222 -12.19 5.26 16.36
CA HIS A 222 -13.06 5.94 15.42
C HIS A 222 -12.35 6.08 14.07
N LEU A 223 -12.86 5.43 13.01
CA LEU A 223 -12.38 5.62 11.66
C LEU A 223 -13.11 6.77 10.99
N VAL A 224 -12.39 7.86 10.76
CA VAL A 224 -12.76 8.90 9.82
C VAL A 224 -12.14 8.54 8.47
N PHE A 225 -12.90 8.59 7.40
CA PHE A 225 -12.35 8.31 6.08
C PHE A 225 -13.00 9.20 5.02
N THR A 226 -12.25 9.43 3.94
CA THR A 226 -12.68 10.30 2.85
C THR A 226 -12.79 9.52 1.55
N GLU A 227 -13.54 10.06 0.59
CA GLU A 227 -13.59 9.48 -0.74
C GLU A 227 -12.19 9.45 -1.38
N ARG A 228 -11.44 10.54 -1.21
CA ARG A 228 -10.05 10.72 -1.65
C ARG A 228 -9.38 11.81 -0.83
N LEU A 229 -8.06 11.92 -0.90
CA LEU A 229 -7.37 13.06 -0.29
C LEU A 229 -7.77 14.36 -1.01
N GLU A 230 -8.25 15.32 -0.22
CA GLU A 230 -8.39 16.72 -0.62
C GLU A 230 -7.51 17.56 0.30
N PRO A 231 -6.31 17.99 -0.16
CA PRO A 231 -5.28 18.56 0.71
C PRO A 231 -5.75 19.79 1.50
N PHE A 232 -6.59 20.64 0.90
CA PHE A 232 -7.08 21.86 1.56
C PHE A 232 -8.15 21.60 2.63
N SER A 233 -8.92 20.51 2.54
CA SER A 233 -9.91 20.11 3.54
C SER A 233 -9.35 19.16 4.60
N TRP A 234 -8.20 18.53 4.34
CA TRP A 234 -7.60 17.53 5.23
C TRP A 234 -7.39 18.03 6.66
N ALA A 235 -6.77 19.21 6.83
CA ALA A 235 -6.58 19.80 8.15
C ALA A 235 -7.89 20.20 8.84
N GLN A 236 -8.93 20.53 8.08
CA GLN A 236 -10.25 20.85 8.64
C GLN A 236 -10.93 19.61 9.20
N VAL A 237 -10.86 18.48 8.46
CA VAL A 237 -11.40 17.19 8.93
C VAL A 237 -10.67 16.72 10.18
N ILE A 238 -9.33 16.85 10.23
CA ILE A 238 -8.54 16.50 11.42
C ILE A 238 -9.01 17.28 12.66
N ARG A 239 -9.24 18.58 12.51
CA ARG A 239 -9.74 19.39 13.64
C ARG A 239 -11.17 19.05 14.04
N ALA A 240 -12.05 18.89 13.04
CA ALA A 240 -13.47 18.60 13.29
C ALA A 240 -13.68 17.28 14.07
N GLU A 241 -12.87 16.27 13.76
CA GLU A 241 -12.97 14.95 14.37
C GLU A 241 -11.90 14.68 15.44
N SER A 242 -11.05 15.68 15.76
CA SER A 242 -9.94 15.51 16.71
C SER A 242 -9.05 14.31 16.37
N VAL A 243 -8.71 14.16 15.08
CA VAL A 243 -7.93 13.03 14.58
C VAL A 243 -6.54 13.01 15.21
N GLU A 244 -6.16 11.85 15.73
CA GLU A 244 -4.86 11.62 16.37
C GLU A 244 -3.82 11.00 15.45
N VAL A 245 -4.26 10.18 14.49
CA VAL A 245 -3.39 9.45 13.56
C VAL A 245 -3.98 9.50 12.16
N SER A 246 -3.13 9.76 11.17
CA SER A 246 -3.53 9.64 9.77
C SER A 246 -2.48 8.84 8.99
N SER A 247 -2.89 8.31 7.84
CA SER A 247 -1.98 7.55 6.96
C SER A 247 -2.05 8.05 5.52
N VAL A 248 -0.87 8.13 4.90
CA VAL A 248 -0.70 8.57 3.51
C VAL A 248 0.36 7.72 2.79
N VAL A 249 0.43 7.89 1.48
CA VAL A 249 1.57 7.42 0.68
C VAL A 249 2.55 8.58 0.43
N PRO A 250 3.84 8.32 0.17
CA PRO A 250 4.85 9.38 -0.01
C PRO A 250 4.47 10.46 -1.02
N SER A 251 3.81 10.08 -2.12
CA SER A 251 3.38 11.03 -3.18
C SER A 251 2.35 12.07 -2.72
N LEU A 252 1.70 11.87 -1.57
CA LEU A 252 0.74 12.82 -1.01
C LEU A 252 1.39 13.88 -0.12
N LEU A 253 2.63 13.66 0.37
CA LEU A 253 3.33 14.61 1.24
C LEU A 253 3.54 15.99 0.59
N PRO A 254 3.99 16.09 -0.69
CA PRO A 254 4.12 17.38 -1.36
C PRO A 254 2.79 18.14 -1.46
N MET A 255 1.67 17.42 -1.66
CA MET A 255 0.35 18.02 -1.74
C MET A 255 -0.08 18.63 -0.40
N LEU A 256 0.21 17.95 0.71
CA LEU A 256 -0.05 18.47 2.06
C LEU A 256 0.81 19.71 2.37
N LEU A 257 2.08 19.71 1.98
CA LEU A 257 2.97 20.87 2.10
C LEU A 257 2.47 22.06 1.28
N ALA A 258 2.05 21.81 0.02
CA ALA A 258 1.48 22.85 -0.84
C ALA A 258 0.18 23.44 -0.28
N ALA A 259 -0.62 22.65 0.43
CA ALA A 259 -1.80 23.12 1.17
C ALA A 259 -1.46 23.83 2.49
N GLY A 260 -0.16 23.97 2.80
CA GLY A 260 0.34 24.66 3.98
C GLY A 260 -0.03 23.94 5.29
N VAL A 261 -0.04 22.60 5.28
CA VAL A 261 -0.28 21.80 6.49
C VAL A 261 0.90 21.97 7.46
N THR A 262 0.60 22.32 8.71
CA THR A 262 1.58 22.42 9.80
C THR A 262 1.00 21.88 11.10
N ARG A 263 1.86 21.62 12.08
CA ARG A 263 1.47 21.17 13.43
C ARG A 263 0.39 22.03 14.05
N GLU A 264 0.47 23.35 13.88
CA GLU A 264 -0.49 24.29 14.46
C GLU A 264 -1.89 24.15 13.87
N LYS A 265 -1.97 23.74 12.59
CA LYS A 265 -3.25 23.50 11.91
C LYS A 265 -3.87 22.16 12.28
N VAL A 266 -3.08 21.22 12.80
CA VAL A 266 -3.53 19.85 13.18
C VAL A 266 -2.99 19.46 14.55
N PRO A 267 -3.35 20.19 15.63
CA PRO A 267 -2.72 20.04 16.95
C PRO A 267 -2.95 18.66 17.58
N THR A 268 -4.04 17.98 17.26
CA THR A 268 -4.37 16.64 17.78
C THR A 268 -3.60 15.52 17.09
N LEU A 269 -3.09 15.75 15.88
CA LEU A 269 -2.40 14.73 15.09
C LEU A 269 -1.05 14.38 15.72
N ARG A 270 -0.90 13.18 16.24
CA ARG A 270 0.31 12.70 16.92
C ARG A 270 1.45 12.47 15.93
N TYR A 271 1.18 11.75 14.85
CA TYR A 271 2.11 11.43 13.76
C TYR A 271 1.34 11.13 12.47
N LEU A 272 2.08 11.09 11.38
CA LEU A 272 1.58 10.68 10.06
C LEU A 272 2.27 9.38 9.65
N MET A 273 1.48 8.33 9.44
CA MET A 273 1.97 7.05 8.93
C MET A 273 2.22 7.14 7.44
N VAL A 274 3.41 6.74 6.99
CA VAL A 274 3.79 6.75 5.58
C VAL A 274 4.24 5.36 5.15
N SER A 275 3.66 4.83 4.07
CA SER A 275 3.97 3.48 3.58
C SER A 275 3.53 3.27 2.12
N SER A 276 3.51 2.02 1.67
CA SER A 276 3.07 1.52 0.36
C SER A 276 4.02 1.84 -0.80
N ALA A 277 4.93 2.77 -0.65
CA ALA A 277 5.99 3.08 -1.62
C ALA A 277 7.26 3.49 -0.88
N PRO A 278 8.44 3.44 -1.53
CA PRO A 278 9.66 3.98 -0.94
C PRO A 278 9.49 5.45 -0.57
N LEU A 279 9.92 5.81 0.64
CA LEU A 279 9.91 7.19 1.14
C LEU A 279 11.26 7.84 0.81
N PRO A 280 11.32 8.84 -0.11
CA PRO A 280 12.55 9.56 -0.37
C PRO A 280 12.99 10.33 0.87
N LEU A 281 14.28 10.23 1.21
CA LEU A 281 14.84 10.81 2.44
C LEU A 281 14.66 12.33 2.48
N GLU A 282 14.95 13.01 1.38
CA GLU A 282 14.84 14.47 1.28
C GLU A 282 13.39 14.94 1.40
N LEU A 283 12.44 14.18 0.83
CA LEU A 283 11.02 14.46 1.01
C LEU A 283 10.59 14.33 2.48
N ALA A 284 11.11 13.30 3.18
CA ALA A 284 10.84 13.13 4.60
C ALA A 284 11.42 14.28 5.44
N ARG A 285 12.67 14.69 5.15
CA ARG A 285 13.33 15.84 5.81
C ARG A 285 12.57 17.15 5.59
N ASP A 286 12.22 17.46 4.33
CA ASP A 286 11.48 18.68 3.98
C ASP A 286 10.10 18.70 4.67
N PHE A 287 9.40 17.55 4.66
CA PHE A 287 8.10 17.45 5.30
C PHE A 287 8.18 17.68 6.82
N GLU A 288 9.06 16.96 7.54
CA GLU A 288 9.18 17.12 8.99
C GLU A 288 9.66 18.53 9.38
N ALA A 289 10.59 19.12 8.61
CA ALA A 289 11.10 20.47 8.86
C ALA A 289 9.99 21.53 8.71
N ARG A 290 9.18 21.45 7.65
CA ARG A 290 8.14 22.44 7.32
C ARG A 290 6.83 22.20 8.05
N ALA A 291 6.34 20.96 8.06
CA ALA A 291 5.08 20.62 8.69
C ALA A 291 5.20 20.45 10.21
N ARG A 292 6.37 20.09 10.72
CA ARG A 292 6.63 19.75 12.14
C ARG A 292 5.74 18.63 12.66
N ILE A 293 5.35 17.72 11.78
CA ILE A 293 4.56 16.52 12.09
C ILE A 293 5.47 15.31 11.91
N PRO A 294 5.68 14.48 12.96
CA PRO A 294 6.51 13.30 12.85
C PRO A 294 5.99 12.31 11.79
N LEU A 295 6.90 11.80 10.97
CA LEU A 295 6.62 10.68 10.07
C LEU A 295 6.98 9.36 10.75
N ILE A 296 6.11 8.39 10.59
CA ILE A 296 6.34 7.01 10.99
C ILE A 296 6.32 6.15 9.73
N GLN A 297 7.44 5.49 9.43
CA GLN A 297 7.52 4.62 8.27
C GLN A 297 7.17 3.19 8.65
N GLY A 298 6.38 2.52 7.79
CA GLY A 298 6.10 1.11 7.86
C GLY A 298 6.31 0.42 6.51
N TRP A 299 6.60 -0.87 6.58
CA TRP A 299 6.78 -1.74 5.42
C TRP A 299 5.94 -3.00 5.56
N GLY A 300 5.41 -3.42 4.45
CA GLY A 300 4.68 -4.66 4.33
C GLY A 300 4.20 -4.91 2.90
N LEU A 301 3.45 -5.98 2.74
CA LEU A 301 2.97 -6.45 1.46
C LEU A 301 1.58 -7.08 1.63
N SER A 302 0.82 -7.14 0.54
CA SER A 302 -0.52 -7.75 0.56
C SER A 302 -0.44 -9.22 0.95
N GLU A 303 0.63 -9.92 0.55
CA GLU A 303 0.92 -11.31 0.87
C GLU A 303 1.20 -11.54 2.38
N TYR A 304 1.47 -10.46 3.11
CA TYR A 304 1.57 -10.45 4.57
C TYR A 304 0.43 -9.63 5.21
N THR A 305 -0.71 -9.57 4.60
CA THR A 305 -1.91 -8.83 5.02
C THR A 305 -1.72 -7.31 4.93
N ASN A 306 -0.68 -6.75 5.57
CA ASN A 306 -0.36 -5.33 5.59
C ASN A 306 1.07 -5.14 6.10
N PHE A 307 1.29 -4.47 7.25
CA PHE A 307 2.62 -4.19 7.78
C PHE A 307 3.25 -5.41 8.45
N ALA A 308 4.54 -5.59 8.16
CA ALA A 308 5.43 -6.55 8.81
C ALA A 308 6.45 -5.86 9.71
N CYS A 309 6.91 -4.67 9.31
CA CYS A 309 7.84 -3.84 10.06
C CYS A 309 7.32 -2.41 10.17
N CYS A 310 7.52 -1.77 11.31
CA CYS A 310 7.21 -0.35 11.51
C CYS A 310 8.10 0.25 12.59
N VAL A 311 8.49 1.51 12.40
CA VAL A 311 9.04 2.32 13.48
C VAL A 311 7.94 2.56 14.51
N SER A 312 8.26 2.46 15.80
CA SER A 312 7.29 2.75 16.85
C SER A 312 7.17 4.26 17.08
N PRO A 313 5.96 4.81 17.28
CA PRO A 313 5.82 6.21 17.71
C PRO A 313 6.36 6.47 19.12
N ASP A 314 6.61 5.42 19.93
CA ASP A 314 7.21 5.51 21.25
C ASP A 314 8.74 5.63 21.21
N GLU A 315 9.37 5.46 20.03
CA GLU A 315 10.80 5.73 19.95
C GLU A 315 11.09 7.18 20.34
N PRO A 316 12.07 7.44 21.23
CA PRO A 316 12.48 8.79 21.53
C PRO A 316 12.75 9.60 20.26
N ALA A 317 12.40 10.87 20.23
CA ALA A 317 12.49 11.69 19.03
C ALA A 317 13.89 11.66 18.38
N ALA A 318 14.96 11.66 19.20
CA ALA A 318 16.33 11.55 18.70
C ALA A 318 16.60 10.18 18.03
N GLU A 319 16.10 9.08 18.62
CA GLU A 319 16.30 7.74 18.06
C GLU A 319 15.46 7.54 16.78
N ARG A 320 14.24 8.07 16.77
CA ARG A 320 13.41 8.08 15.55
C ARG A 320 14.09 8.88 14.44
N ALA A 321 14.66 10.03 14.76
CA ALA A 321 15.41 10.83 13.79
C ALA A 321 16.61 10.07 13.24
N ARG A 322 17.37 9.35 14.08
CA ARG A 322 18.46 8.49 13.64
C ARG A 322 17.97 7.39 12.68
N LEU A 323 16.90 6.69 13.04
CA LEU A 323 16.33 5.64 12.18
C LEU A 323 15.83 6.19 10.84
N MET A 324 15.34 7.42 10.84
CA MET A 324 14.78 8.05 9.65
C MET A 324 15.85 8.70 8.77
N PHE A 325 16.92 9.32 9.36
CA PHE A 325 17.73 10.28 8.64
C PHE A 325 19.24 9.99 8.61
N ASP A 326 19.77 9.08 9.43
CA ASP A 326 21.21 8.82 9.51
C ASP A 326 21.70 7.72 8.53
N TRP A 327 20.78 7.12 7.77
CA TRP A 327 21.06 6.03 6.85
C TRP A 327 20.79 6.42 5.38
N GLU A 328 21.30 5.61 4.45
CA GLU A 328 21.05 5.81 3.01
C GLU A 328 19.56 5.78 2.64
N VAL A 329 18.75 5.05 3.36
CA VAL A 329 17.29 5.00 3.23
C VAL A 329 16.67 5.03 4.61
N PRO A 330 15.46 5.59 4.79
CA PRO A 330 14.77 5.55 6.06
C PRO A 330 14.52 4.11 6.50
N SER A 331 14.71 3.83 7.81
CA SER A 331 14.40 2.52 8.37
C SER A 331 12.91 2.24 8.30
N ILE A 332 12.56 1.01 7.96
CA ILE A 332 11.20 0.48 8.08
C ILE A 332 10.89 -0.01 9.51
N GLY A 333 11.82 0.16 10.42
CA GLY A 333 11.68 -0.24 11.83
C GLY A 333 11.93 -1.72 12.09
N PRO A 334 11.69 -2.16 13.34
CA PRO A 334 11.73 -3.56 13.72
C PRO A 334 10.50 -4.32 13.23
N ALA A 335 10.58 -5.65 13.27
CA ALA A 335 9.43 -6.53 13.04
C ALA A 335 8.32 -6.28 14.08
N LEU A 336 7.08 -6.28 13.62
CA LEU A 336 5.91 -6.21 14.49
C LEU A 336 5.78 -7.46 15.38
N GLU A 337 5.06 -7.34 16.48
CA GLU A 337 4.77 -8.49 17.35
C GLU A 337 4.10 -9.63 16.56
N GLY A 338 4.58 -10.85 16.77
CA GLY A 338 4.12 -12.03 16.04
C GLY A 338 4.63 -12.15 14.61
N THR A 339 5.59 -11.29 14.23
CA THR A 339 6.29 -11.30 12.94
C THR A 339 7.76 -11.58 13.15
N ALA A 340 8.31 -12.45 12.32
CA ALA A 340 9.75 -12.64 12.20
C ALA A 340 10.20 -12.19 10.81
N VAL A 341 11.33 -11.48 10.74
CA VAL A 341 11.96 -11.04 9.50
C VAL A 341 13.41 -11.47 9.51
N ARG A 342 13.91 -11.90 8.37
CA ARG A 342 15.33 -12.19 8.16
C ARG A 342 15.76 -11.68 6.79
N VAL A 343 17.05 -11.37 6.66
CA VAL A 343 17.66 -11.01 5.38
C VAL A 343 18.52 -12.19 4.92
N VAL A 344 18.37 -12.62 3.67
CA VAL A 344 19.08 -13.77 3.11
C VAL A 344 19.79 -13.43 1.81
N ASP A 345 20.89 -14.10 1.54
CA ASP A 345 21.60 -14.02 0.26
C ASP A 345 20.86 -14.75 -0.88
N GLY A 346 21.46 -14.78 -2.07
CA GLY A 346 20.91 -15.47 -3.25
C GLY A 346 20.75 -17.00 -3.07
N ASN A 347 21.45 -17.60 -2.10
CA ASN A 347 21.38 -19.02 -1.78
C ASN A 347 20.37 -19.32 -0.64
N GLY A 348 19.78 -18.29 -0.05
CA GLY A 348 18.84 -18.39 1.05
C GLY A 348 19.50 -18.46 2.45
N ALA A 349 20.82 -18.26 2.53
CA ALA A 349 21.54 -18.21 3.80
C ALA A 349 21.37 -16.83 4.46
N PRO A 350 21.20 -16.75 5.82
CA PRO A 350 21.18 -15.48 6.52
C PRO A 350 22.44 -14.67 6.28
N VAL A 351 22.29 -13.34 6.10
CA VAL A 351 23.44 -12.45 5.90
C VAL A 351 23.90 -11.82 7.22
N GLU A 352 25.13 -11.35 7.23
CA GLU A 352 25.70 -10.56 8.33
C GLU A 352 25.06 -9.17 8.40
N GLU A 353 25.18 -8.53 9.60
CA GLU A 353 24.70 -7.17 9.82
C GLU A 353 25.26 -6.19 8.78
N GLY A 354 24.36 -5.46 8.11
CA GLY A 354 24.68 -4.49 7.09
C GLY A 354 24.90 -5.06 5.69
N ALA A 355 24.96 -6.37 5.54
CA ALA A 355 25.00 -7.00 4.24
C ALA A 355 23.60 -7.00 3.59
N GLY A 356 23.56 -6.76 2.27
CA GLY A 356 22.34 -6.73 1.48
C GLY A 356 21.82 -8.13 1.15
N GLY A 357 20.50 -8.27 1.10
CA GLY A 357 19.84 -9.51 0.71
C GLY A 357 18.33 -9.38 0.58
N GLU A 358 17.64 -10.48 0.30
CA GLU A 358 16.18 -10.51 0.26
C GLU A 358 15.59 -10.53 1.67
N LEU A 359 14.60 -9.65 1.93
CA LEU A 359 13.82 -9.71 3.15
C LEU A 359 12.79 -10.84 3.05
N LEU A 360 12.86 -11.79 3.98
CA LEU A 360 11.86 -12.84 4.15
C LEU A 360 11.06 -12.58 5.42
N VAL A 361 9.76 -12.88 5.36
CA VAL A 361 8.85 -12.63 6.48
C VAL A 361 8.04 -13.89 6.82
N ARG A 362 7.79 -14.12 8.11
CA ARG A 362 6.96 -15.21 8.61
C ARG A 362 6.19 -14.78 9.85
N GLY A 363 4.93 -15.21 9.95
CA GLY A 363 4.09 -14.93 11.12
C GLY A 363 2.61 -15.17 10.84
N HIS A 364 1.79 -14.75 11.79
CA HIS A 364 0.33 -14.97 11.76
C HIS A 364 -0.41 -14.19 10.66
N SER A 365 0.25 -13.19 10.07
CA SER A 365 -0.31 -12.36 8.99
C SER A 365 0.01 -12.91 7.58
N THR A 366 0.73 -14.03 7.48
CA THR A 366 1.11 -14.64 6.19
C THR A 366 -0.11 -15.17 5.45
N MET A 367 -0.22 -14.87 4.16
CA MET A 367 -1.30 -15.32 3.27
C MET A 367 -1.48 -16.84 3.25
N LEU A 368 -2.65 -17.30 2.80
CA LEU A 368 -2.88 -18.70 2.41
C LEU A 368 -2.02 -19.11 1.22
N GLY A 369 -1.87 -18.20 0.27
CA GLY A 369 -1.26 -18.36 -1.02
C GLY A 369 -1.94 -17.45 -2.04
N TYR A 370 -1.56 -17.57 -3.30
CA TYR A 370 -2.28 -16.94 -4.39
C TYR A 370 -3.49 -17.78 -4.76
N TYR A 371 -4.65 -17.15 -4.83
CA TYR A 371 -5.92 -17.81 -5.11
C TYR A 371 -5.89 -18.49 -6.49
N ARG A 372 -6.19 -19.78 -6.53
CA ARG A 372 -6.14 -20.63 -7.74
C ARG A 372 -4.81 -20.59 -8.51
N ASP A 373 -3.72 -20.31 -7.83
CA ASP A 373 -2.40 -20.20 -8.45
C ASP A 373 -1.33 -20.90 -7.60
N PRO A 374 -1.30 -22.24 -7.63
CA PRO A 374 -0.38 -23.03 -6.81
C PRO A 374 1.07 -22.85 -7.22
N GLU A 375 1.36 -22.59 -8.49
CA GLU A 375 2.71 -22.40 -9.00
C GLU A 375 3.35 -21.12 -8.45
N ASN A 376 2.68 -19.98 -8.58
CA ASN A 376 3.17 -18.74 -7.98
C ASN A 376 3.15 -18.79 -6.45
N THR A 377 2.21 -19.54 -5.84
CA THR A 377 2.23 -19.78 -4.40
C THR A 377 3.51 -20.50 -3.98
N ALA A 378 3.87 -21.60 -4.65
CA ALA A 378 5.10 -22.32 -4.35
C ALA A 378 6.35 -21.43 -4.50
N ARG A 379 6.38 -20.57 -5.53
CA ARG A 379 7.49 -19.61 -5.75
C ARG A 379 7.56 -18.51 -4.70
N ALA A 380 6.43 -18.15 -4.09
CA ALA A 380 6.37 -17.10 -3.07
C ALA A 380 6.96 -17.54 -1.73
N PHE A 381 7.12 -18.83 -1.49
CA PHE A 381 7.67 -19.35 -0.24
C PHE A 381 9.05 -19.98 -0.44
N ALA A 382 9.94 -19.76 0.51
CA ALA A 382 11.15 -20.54 0.65
C ALA A 382 10.83 -21.95 1.16
N ALA A 383 11.74 -22.92 0.97
CA ALA A 383 11.53 -24.32 1.34
C ALA A 383 11.18 -24.54 2.83
N ASP A 384 11.61 -23.64 3.69
CA ASP A 384 11.34 -23.64 5.14
C ASP A 384 10.10 -22.81 5.55
N GLY A 385 9.26 -22.43 4.56
CA GLY A 385 7.97 -21.77 4.76
C GLY A 385 8.02 -20.27 5.04
N TRP A 386 9.17 -19.60 4.81
CA TRP A 386 9.24 -18.15 4.86
C TRP A 386 8.70 -17.54 3.56
N LEU A 387 7.89 -16.51 3.70
CA LEU A 387 7.39 -15.75 2.56
C LEU A 387 8.49 -14.83 2.02
N ARG A 388 8.76 -14.93 0.73
CA ARG A 388 9.67 -14.06 -0.02
C ARG A 388 8.98 -12.73 -0.32
N SER A 389 9.57 -11.64 0.13
CA SER A 389 8.99 -10.31 -0.15
C SER A 389 9.26 -9.82 -1.57
N GLY A 390 10.35 -10.30 -2.17
CA GLY A 390 10.89 -9.74 -3.41
C GLY A 390 11.50 -8.35 -3.22
N ASP A 391 11.69 -7.90 -1.97
CA ASP A 391 12.36 -6.65 -1.63
C ASP A 391 13.79 -6.93 -1.17
N GLU A 392 14.73 -6.15 -1.68
CA GLU A 392 16.12 -6.13 -1.24
C GLU A 392 16.27 -5.14 -0.08
N GLY A 393 17.14 -5.48 0.86
CA GLY A 393 17.47 -4.60 1.97
C GLY A 393 18.52 -5.19 2.90
N PHE A 394 18.69 -4.58 4.05
CA PHE A 394 19.64 -5.00 5.08
C PHE A 394 19.05 -4.76 6.48
N PHE A 395 19.74 -5.21 7.50
CA PHE A 395 19.38 -4.91 8.89
C PHE A 395 20.55 -4.30 9.66
N ARG A 396 20.22 -3.61 10.75
CA ARG A 396 21.17 -3.10 11.75
C ARG A 396 20.65 -3.38 13.14
N GLN A 397 21.55 -3.53 14.10
CA GLN A 397 21.17 -3.61 15.51
C GLN A 397 20.89 -2.20 16.05
N HIS A 398 19.73 -2.03 16.64
CA HIS A 398 19.31 -0.79 17.30
C HIS A 398 18.69 -1.12 18.65
N ARG A 399 19.32 -0.66 19.73
CA ARG A 399 18.86 -0.91 21.12
C ARG A 399 18.57 -2.38 21.41
N GLY A 400 19.46 -3.28 20.94
CA GLY A 400 19.39 -4.72 21.18
C GLY A 400 18.36 -5.49 20.34
N ARG A 401 17.80 -4.87 19.31
CA ARG A 401 16.90 -5.52 18.36
C ARG A 401 17.22 -5.14 16.91
N PRO A 402 17.00 -6.03 15.94
CA PRO A 402 17.20 -5.69 14.55
C PRO A 402 16.15 -4.68 14.07
N VAL A 403 16.61 -3.69 13.29
CA VAL A 403 15.80 -2.79 12.50
C VAL A 403 16.17 -2.96 11.04
N TYR A 404 15.20 -2.84 10.16
CA TYR A 404 15.36 -3.20 8.76
C TYR A 404 15.30 -1.97 7.85
N PHE A 405 15.88 -2.11 6.67
CA PHE A 405 15.97 -1.08 5.64
C PHE A 405 15.70 -1.72 4.29
N VAL A 406 14.85 -1.10 3.46
CA VAL A 406 14.55 -1.59 2.11
C VAL A 406 15.25 -0.70 1.11
N THR A 407 16.11 -1.31 0.27
CA THR A 407 16.92 -0.61 -0.72
C THR A 407 16.36 -0.72 -2.14
N GLY A 408 15.40 -1.62 -2.36
CA GLY A 408 14.79 -1.76 -3.69
C GLY A 408 13.92 -3.01 -3.84
N ARG A 409 13.47 -3.22 -5.07
CA ARG A 409 12.78 -4.44 -5.52
C ARG A 409 13.77 -5.33 -6.26
N LEU A 410 13.86 -6.61 -5.91
CA LEU A 410 14.75 -7.57 -6.59
C LEU A 410 14.49 -7.64 -8.10
N LYS A 411 13.23 -7.51 -8.53
CA LYS A 411 12.85 -7.50 -9.94
C LYS A 411 13.17 -6.20 -10.69
N GLU A 412 13.52 -5.15 -9.96
CA GLU A 412 13.90 -3.84 -10.50
C GLU A 412 15.40 -3.60 -10.40
N ILE A 413 16.14 -4.46 -9.69
CA ILE A 413 17.59 -4.42 -9.63
C ILE A 413 18.16 -4.55 -11.04
N ILE A 414 19.01 -3.61 -11.41
CA ILE A 414 19.70 -3.59 -12.70
C ILE A 414 20.84 -4.60 -12.63
N ILE A 415 20.86 -5.58 -13.53
CA ILE A 415 21.91 -6.60 -13.60
C ILE A 415 22.81 -6.27 -14.77
N ARG A 416 23.95 -5.64 -14.47
CA ARG A 416 24.95 -5.25 -15.46
C ARG A 416 26.25 -5.99 -15.20
N ASP A 417 26.75 -6.76 -16.17
CA ASP A 417 28.01 -7.55 -16.07
C ASP A 417 28.03 -8.45 -14.81
N ALA A 418 26.89 -9.04 -14.43
CA ALA A 418 26.68 -9.82 -13.22
C ALA A 418 26.65 -9.00 -11.90
N ASP A 419 26.98 -7.74 -11.91
CA ASP A 419 26.82 -6.84 -10.76
C ASP A 419 25.37 -6.34 -10.63
N LYS A 420 24.97 -6.05 -9.38
CA LYS A 420 23.62 -5.64 -9.03
C LYS A 420 23.59 -4.17 -8.60
N TYR A 421 22.75 -3.37 -9.25
CA TYR A 421 22.59 -1.96 -8.95
C TYR A 421 21.14 -1.64 -8.58
N SER A 422 20.93 -1.08 -7.39
CA SER A 422 19.60 -0.64 -6.95
C SER A 422 19.24 0.70 -7.63
N PRO A 423 18.15 0.77 -8.41
CA PRO A 423 17.68 2.02 -8.99
C PRO A 423 17.48 3.13 -7.95
N LEU A 424 16.90 2.80 -6.79
CA LEU A 424 16.66 3.77 -5.71
C LEU A 424 17.96 4.38 -5.16
N ARG A 425 19.03 3.57 -5.06
CA ARG A 425 20.35 4.05 -4.62
C ARG A 425 20.95 4.99 -5.64
N LEU A 426 20.80 4.68 -6.93
CA LEU A 426 21.32 5.52 -8.02
C LEU A 426 20.50 6.83 -8.15
N GLU A 427 19.17 6.75 -8.04
CA GLU A 427 18.28 7.93 -7.97
C GLU A 427 18.71 8.86 -6.85
N ARG A 428 18.95 8.29 -5.66
CA ARG A 428 19.37 9.07 -4.51
C ARG A 428 20.68 9.82 -4.74
N ARG A 429 21.71 9.17 -5.26
CA ARG A 429 23.00 9.85 -5.53
C ARG A 429 22.85 11.06 -6.44
N LEU A 430 21.97 10.95 -7.45
CA LEU A 430 21.67 12.08 -8.33
C LEU A 430 20.85 13.17 -7.64
N VAL A 431 19.91 12.79 -6.79
CA VAL A 431 19.10 13.75 -6.02
C VAL A 431 19.93 14.43 -4.92
N ASP A 432 20.85 13.72 -4.25
CA ASP A 432 21.76 14.33 -3.27
C ASP A 432 22.66 15.41 -3.91
N ALA A 433 23.06 15.20 -5.17
CA ALA A 433 23.82 16.19 -5.94
C ALA A 433 22.93 17.32 -6.50
N LEU A 434 21.69 17.03 -6.81
CA LEU A 434 20.72 17.93 -7.46
C LEU A 434 19.33 17.76 -6.82
N PRO A 435 19.08 18.37 -5.65
CA PRO A 435 17.84 18.19 -4.88
C PRO A 435 16.55 18.54 -5.65
N GLU A 436 16.63 19.46 -6.60
CA GLU A 436 15.51 19.83 -7.47
C GLU A 436 14.97 18.69 -8.35
N LEU A 437 15.73 17.60 -8.51
CA LEU A 437 15.30 16.40 -9.25
C LEU A 437 14.41 15.47 -8.41
N SER A 438 14.26 15.72 -7.11
CA SER A 438 13.46 14.88 -6.23
C SER A 438 12.03 14.73 -6.73
N GLY A 439 11.57 13.47 -6.83
CA GLY A 439 10.24 13.12 -7.32
C GLY A 439 10.04 13.19 -8.84
N ARG A 440 11.03 13.73 -9.58
CA ARG A 440 11.02 13.90 -11.05
C ARG A 440 12.02 13.00 -11.77
N LEU A 441 12.89 12.31 -11.05
CA LEU A 441 13.92 11.41 -11.59
C LEU A 441 13.56 9.97 -11.31
N VAL A 442 13.74 9.12 -12.30
CA VAL A 442 13.64 7.65 -12.18
C VAL A 442 14.83 7.01 -12.88
N VAL A 443 15.51 6.11 -12.17
CA VAL A 443 16.55 5.24 -12.74
C VAL A 443 15.96 3.86 -13.01
N LEU A 444 16.35 3.24 -14.11
CA LEU A 444 15.88 1.92 -14.51
C LEU A 444 16.95 1.15 -15.30
N GLY A 445 16.85 -0.18 -15.29
CA GLY A 445 17.59 -1.03 -16.21
C GLY A 445 16.88 -1.13 -17.55
N PHE A 446 17.63 -1.11 -18.62
CA PHE A 446 17.11 -1.45 -19.95
C PHE A 446 18.02 -2.49 -20.61
N PRO A 447 17.47 -3.36 -21.50
CA PRO A 447 18.26 -4.41 -22.15
C PRO A 447 19.48 -3.84 -22.90
N HIS A 448 20.65 -4.49 -22.76
CA HIS A 448 21.87 -4.14 -23.47
C HIS A 448 22.55 -5.39 -24.04
N ARG A 449 23.09 -5.29 -25.25
CA ARG A 449 23.66 -6.47 -25.97
C ARG A 449 24.87 -7.09 -25.30
N GLU A 450 25.72 -6.28 -24.67
CA GLU A 450 27.00 -6.74 -24.10
C GLU A 450 26.91 -6.95 -22.59
N HIS A 451 26.12 -6.13 -21.88
CA HIS A 451 26.09 -6.09 -20.42
C HIS A 451 24.87 -6.77 -19.80
N GLY A 452 23.98 -7.37 -20.60
CA GLY A 452 22.67 -7.86 -20.16
C GLY A 452 21.69 -6.71 -19.97
N GLU A 453 21.94 -5.85 -18.99
CA GLU A 453 21.24 -4.57 -18.81
C GLU A 453 22.23 -3.41 -18.71
N GLU A 454 21.73 -2.20 -18.99
CA GLU A 454 22.46 -0.96 -18.81
C GLU A 454 21.63 0.03 -17.98
N VAL A 455 22.30 0.95 -17.30
CA VAL A 455 21.64 1.97 -16.47
C VAL A 455 21.11 3.09 -17.35
N GLY A 456 19.79 3.27 -17.31
CA GLY A 456 19.07 4.40 -17.87
C GLY A 456 18.47 5.29 -16.81
N ALA A 457 18.19 6.55 -17.14
CA ALA A 457 17.48 7.48 -16.30
C ALA A 457 16.43 8.23 -17.10
N TYR A 458 15.29 8.55 -16.49
CA TYR A 458 14.28 9.44 -17.05
C TYR A 458 14.00 10.61 -16.09
N LEU A 459 13.91 11.80 -16.67
CA LEU A 459 13.69 13.02 -15.94
C LEU A 459 12.40 13.71 -16.46
N GLU A 460 11.41 13.83 -15.59
CA GLU A 460 10.14 14.50 -15.89
C GLU A 460 10.34 16.02 -15.85
N LEU A 461 10.66 16.60 -17.01
CA LEU A 461 10.88 18.04 -17.21
C LEU A 461 10.34 18.48 -18.57
N SER A 462 9.76 19.69 -18.63
CA SER A 462 9.30 20.31 -19.88
C SER A 462 10.45 20.81 -20.76
N SER A 463 11.59 21.12 -20.15
CA SER A 463 12.81 21.55 -20.85
C SER A 463 14.03 21.34 -19.95
N LEU A 464 15.17 21.08 -20.57
CA LEU A 464 16.46 20.97 -19.90
C LEU A 464 17.35 22.11 -20.36
N ASP A 465 17.48 23.16 -19.52
CA ASP A 465 18.36 24.27 -19.81
C ASP A 465 19.84 23.89 -19.69
N GLU A 466 20.72 24.70 -20.27
CA GLU A 466 22.15 24.41 -20.34
C GLU A 466 22.80 24.37 -18.94
N ALA A 467 22.33 25.20 -18.01
CA ALA A 467 22.88 25.25 -16.64
C ALA A 467 22.58 23.94 -15.88
N LEU A 468 21.36 23.46 -15.97
CA LEU A 468 20.97 22.17 -15.37
C LEU A 468 21.64 21.00 -16.10
N ARG A 469 21.77 21.06 -17.43
CA ARG A 469 22.50 20.04 -18.23
C ARG A 469 23.96 19.90 -17.78
N VAL A 470 24.66 21.00 -17.58
CA VAL A 470 26.06 20.99 -17.12
C VAL A 470 26.17 20.39 -15.70
N ARG A 471 25.32 20.81 -14.78
CA ARG A 471 25.31 20.28 -13.40
C ARG A 471 24.95 18.80 -13.36
N LEU A 472 23.98 18.38 -14.16
CA LEU A 472 23.56 16.98 -14.28
C LEU A 472 24.68 16.10 -14.86
N SER A 473 25.37 16.57 -15.90
CA SER A 473 26.53 15.88 -16.45
C SER A 473 27.64 15.73 -15.41
N ALA A 474 27.97 16.79 -14.67
CA ALA A 474 28.96 16.74 -13.62
C ALA A 474 28.56 15.77 -12.48
N ALA A 475 27.30 15.77 -12.07
CA ALA A 475 26.77 14.81 -11.08
C ALA A 475 26.93 13.36 -11.57
N ILE A 476 26.57 13.06 -12.81
CA ILE A 476 26.73 11.73 -13.41
C ILE A 476 28.21 11.36 -13.48
N GLU A 477 29.08 12.27 -13.91
CA GLU A 477 30.54 12.02 -14.01
C GLU A 477 31.20 11.76 -12.66
N SER A 478 30.65 12.30 -11.57
CA SER A 478 31.14 12.05 -10.20
C SER A 478 30.80 10.64 -9.69
N MET A 479 29.83 9.94 -10.30
CA MET A 479 29.47 8.58 -9.93
C MET A 479 30.53 7.55 -10.41
N PRO A 480 30.64 6.37 -9.75
CA PRO A 480 31.43 5.25 -10.28
C PRO A 480 30.98 4.90 -11.70
N VAL A 481 31.94 4.61 -12.59
CA VAL A 481 31.67 4.42 -14.03
C VAL A 481 30.57 3.38 -14.30
N ALA A 482 30.54 2.30 -13.52
CA ALA A 482 29.56 1.24 -13.65
C ALA A 482 28.13 1.63 -13.20
N GLU A 483 28.00 2.66 -12.37
CA GLU A 483 26.73 3.15 -11.80
C GLU A 483 26.15 4.33 -12.60
N ARG A 484 26.90 4.90 -13.53
CA ARG A 484 26.47 6.07 -14.32
C ARG A 484 25.34 5.71 -15.25
N PRO A 485 24.24 6.45 -15.27
CA PRO A 485 23.29 6.35 -16.38
C PRO A 485 24.00 6.59 -17.71
N LYS A 486 23.91 5.63 -18.62
CA LYS A 486 24.48 5.76 -19.96
C LYS A 486 23.54 6.44 -20.92
N VAL A 487 22.24 6.41 -20.60
CA VAL A 487 21.20 7.13 -21.33
C VAL A 487 20.35 7.86 -20.30
N LEU A 488 20.22 9.17 -20.43
CA LEU A 488 19.30 9.99 -19.67
C LEU A 488 18.31 10.60 -20.66
N LEU A 489 17.05 10.23 -20.50
CA LEU A 489 15.96 10.80 -21.27
C LEU A 489 15.23 11.85 -20.42
N TYR A 490 14.74 12.94 -21.02
CA TYR A 490 13.87 13.90 -20.35
C TYR A 490 12.63 14.19 -21.20
N GLY A 491 11.55 14.64 -20.57
CA GLY A 491 10.32 14.97 -21.29
C GLY A 491 9.17 15.30 -20.36
N VAL A 492 8.03 15.68 -20.98
CA VAL A 492 6.81 16.10 -20.29
C VAL A 492 5.94 14.94 -19.81
N HIS A 493 6.25 13.72 -20.24
CA HIS A 493 5.44 12.56 -19.86
C HIS A 493 5.56 12.29 -18.36
N PRO A 494 4.43 12.12 -17.64
CA PRO A 494 4.48 11.82 -16.22
C PRO A 494 5.15 10.46 -15.98
N ILE A 495 5.89 10.35 -14.89
CA ILE A 495 6.46 9.06 -14.44
C ILE A 495 5.30 8.11 -14.12
N PRO A 496 5.21 6.94 -14.80
CA PRO A 496 4.12 5.99 -14.59
C PRO A 496 4.14 5.44 -13.16
N ARG A 497 3.01 5.59 -12.47
CA ARG A 497 2.85 5.13 -11.10
C ARG A 497 1.58 4.29 -10.95
N THR A 498 1.59 3.37 -10.01
CA THR A 498 0.36 2.72 -9.55
C THR A 498 -0.49 3.71 -8.75
N HIS A 499 -1.75 3.38 -8.49
CA HIS A 499 -2.64 4.17 -7.63
C HIS A 499 -2.09 4.36 -6.20
N THR A 500 -1.19 3.48 -5.76
CA THR A 500 -0.48 3.60 -4.48
C THR A 500 0.83 4.38 -4.58
N GLY A 501 1.10 5.02 -5.72
CA GLY A 501 2.28 5.84 -5.95
C GLY A 501 3.56 5.06 -6.31
N LYS A 502 3.51 3.72 -6.43
CA LYS A 502 4.67 2.91 -6.83
C LYS A 502 5.05 3.19 -8.29
N ILE A 503 6.33 3.46 -8.54
CA ILE A 503 6.85 3.68 -9.90
C ILE A 503 6.80 2.37 -10.69
N GLN A 504 6.35 2.46 -11.94
CA GLN A 504 6.26 1.34 -12.88
C GLN A 504 7.40 1.40 -13.91
N ARG A 505 8.65 1.22 -13.48
CA ARG A 505 9.88 1.40 -14.28
C ARG A 505 9.84 0.65 -15.62
N ARG A 506 9.28 -0.55 -15.65
CA ARG A 506 9.22 -1.37 -16.88
C ARG A 506 8.41 -0.71 -18.00
N ARG A 507 7.42 0.12 -17.68
CA ARG A 507 6.64 0.84 -18.70
C ARG A 507 7.47 1.87 -19.47
N MET A 508 8.57 2.33 -18.89
CA MET A 508 9.49 3.27 -19.53
C MET A 508 10.61 2.59 -20.32
N GLN A 509 10.88 1.28 -20.08
CA GLN A 509 11.95 0.55 -20.79
C GLN A 509 11.86 0.65 -22.32
N PRO A 510 10.68 0.60 -22.98
CA PRO A 510 10.57 0.75 -24.43
C PRO A 510 11.14 2.07 -24.97
N TRP A 511 11.23 3.12 -24.16
CA TRP A 511 11.83 4.39 -24.59
C TRP A 511 13.33 4.28 -24.81
N PHE A 512 13.97 3.31 -24.19
CA PHE A 512 15.41 3.05 -24.28
C PHE A 512 15.78 2.02 -25.35
N ALA A 513 14.80 1.50 -26.10
CA ALA A 513 15.02 0.43 -27.08
C ALA A 513 16.02 0.80 -28.20
N THR A 514 16.09 2.07 -28.59
CA THR A 514 17.04 2.56 -29.60
C THR A 514 18.49 2.55 -29.10
N PHE A 515 18.71 2.43 -27.79
CA PHE A 515 20.03 2.48 -27.15
C PHE A 515 20.59 1.11 -26.76
N ILE A 516 19.94 -0.01 -27.15
CA ILE A 516 20.35 -1.40 -26.78
C ILE A 516 21.81 -1.73 -27.16
N ALA A 517 22.35 -1.07 -28.19
CA ALA A 517 23.76 -1.29 -28.63
C ALA A 517 24.61 -0.04 -28.38
N HIS A 518 24.19 0.88 -27.56
CA HIS A 518 24.87 2.14 -27.30
C HIS A 518 26.21 1.91 -26.57
N ARG A 519 27.28 2.51 -27.08
CA ARG A 519 28.63 2.49 -26.48
C ARG A 519 29.12 3.91 -26.30
N GLY A 520 29.70 4.23 -25.16
CA GLY A 520 30.39 5.50 -24.97
C GLY A 520 29.93 6.33 -23.78
N ARG A 521 30.00 7.66 -23.92
CA ARG A 521 29.61 8.63 -22.86
C ARG A 521 28.10 8.67 -22.67
N THR A 522 27.66 9.17 -21.52
CA THR A 522 26.23 9.39 -21.26
C THR A 522 25.58 10.22 -22.37
N VAL A 523 24.50 9.71 -22.92
CA VAL A 523 23.64 10.43 -23.87
C VAL A 523 22.52 11.09 -23.09
N ILE A 524 22.26 12.36 -23.36
CA ILE A 524 21.10 13.10 -22.82
C ILE A 524 20.23 13.48 -24.01
N ASP A 525 18.99 12.97 -24.04
CA ASP A 525 18.07 13.13 -25.18
C ASP A 525 16.65 13.38 -24.70
N GLU A 526 15.82 13.95 -25.59
CA GLU A 526 14.43 14.30 -25.30
C GLU A 526 13.47 13.21 -25.76
N VAL A 527 12.49 12.90 -24.94
CA VAL A 527 11.35 12.08 -25.33
C VAL A 527 10.29 13.01 -25.94
N PRO A 528 9.99 12.87 -27.25
CA PRO A 528 9.01 13.73 -27.91
C PRO A 528 7.64 13.73 -27.21
N ALA A 529 7.03 14.90 -27.09
CA ALA A 529 5.74 15.07 -26.38
C ALA A 529 4.58 14.29 -27.03
N ASP A 530 4.67 14.01 -28.33
CA ASP A 530 3.70 13.22 -29.10
C ASP A 530 3.96 11.71 -29.07
N ARG A 531 5.02 11.26 -28.36
CA ARG A 531 5.30 9.83 -28.25
C ARG A 531 4.14 9.14 -27.51
N PRO A 532 3.56 8.06 -28.09
CA PRO A 532 2.47 7.35 -27.44
C PRO A 532 2.91 6.78 -26.09
N VAL A 533 2.14 7.07 -25.05
CA VAL A 533 2.31 6.46 -23.72
C VAL A 533 1.15 5.50 -23.45
N SER A 534 1.47 4.25 -23.16
CA SER A 534 0.48 3.18 -22.94
C SER A 534 0.26 2.91 -21.46
N TRP A 535 0.08 3.96 -20.63
CA TRP A 535 -0.21 3.77 -19.20
C TRP A 535 -1.32 4.64 -18.67
#